data_482d60877c1b54a3e97f461a0c3a6034
#
_entry.id   482d60877c1b54a3e97f461a0c3a6034
#
_cell.length_a   1.000
_cell.length_b   1.000
_cell.length_c   1.000
_cell.angle_alpha   90.00
_cell.angle_beta   90.00
_cell.angle_gamma   90.00
#
_symmetry.space_group_name_H-M   'P 1'
#
loop_
_entity.id
_entity.type
_entity.pdbx_description
1 polymer ?
#
loop_
_entity_poly.entity_id
_entity_poly.type
_entity_poly.pdbx_seq_one_letter_code
_entity_poly.pdbx_strand_id
1 'polypeptide(L)'
;MRARLVIAALLAWPLCAHAQDTAPAPNVPRHSLAPDGATLLASQRAITDVVARIEPALVNVRRFVRDEKWWADATGSRGKAAGGWKVVPDQDLLYPDHRPLPGASGFVITEDGYILTLNRLVVLDNGDEPDVVDCAIGEQHYKASIIAREPTIDLAILKVNASMRLPYAPLGNSADLDPGSFLLAFGIPDGTRHVIAPGLVTRVPNRECYQDQMSATYVQTSMAFDGGALGGPVVNGAGDVVGIATNRGAHAPVDTLDLGPGFALPTNLAMAIYQSLLARQSRESPWLGVSVLKMNRDARRPAGAPDSVGILIDNVFTPSPAATLGVRVGDVLTHMRGEMIRTVYDFQRILYAVGVGRDVKLVLVRQGERLEKTAHIEKRPPEAITR
;
A
#
# COMPACT_ATOMS: atom_id res chain seq x y z
N MET A 1 -68.52 -0.80 37.76
CA MET A 1 -69.64 -0.76 36.78
C MET A 1 -69.10 -0.60 35.38
N ARG A 2 -69.57 -1.54 34.50
CA ARG A 2 -69.48 -1.55 33.02
C ARG A 2 -68.13 -1.85 32.38
N ALA A 3 -67.94 -3.15 32.12
CA ALA A 3 -67.11 -3.74 31.09
C ALA A 3 -67.57 -3.32 29.68
N ARG A 4 -66.68 -3.08 28.79
CA ARG A 4 -66.92 -3.11 27.34
C ARG A 4 -66.05 -4.13 26.67
N LEU A 5 -66.68 -5.20 26.26
CA LEU A 5 -66.21 -6.19 25.28
C LEU A 5 -65.91 -5.50 23.96
N VAL A 6 -64.76 -5.82 23.36
CA VAL A 6 -64.52 -5.57 21.95
C VAL A 6 -64.33 -6.91 21.27
N ILE A 7 -65.31 -7.18 20.38
CA ILE A 7 -65.38 -8.37 19.54
C ILE A 7 -64.38 -8.29 18.43
N ALA A 8 -63.44 -9.29 18.36
CA ALA A 8 -62.55 -9.46 17.24
C ALA A 8 -63.29 -10.22 16.12
N ALA A 9 -63.55 -9.53 15.00
CA ALA A 9 -64.05 -10.15 13.78
C ALA A 9 -62.90 -10.86 13.03
N LEU A 10 -62.94 -12.19 13.04
CA LEU A 10 -62.11 -13.05 12.19
C LEU A 10 -62.69 -13.01 10.76
N LEU A 11 -61.99 -12.34 9.84
CA LEU A 11 -62.23 -12.45 8.41
C LEU A 11 -61.58 -13.76 7.91
N ALA A 12 -62.36 -14.77 7.66
CA ALA A 12 -61.97 -15.97 6.96
C ALA A 12 -61.83 -15.65 5.44
N TRP A 13 -60.58 -15.72 4.95
CA TRP A 13 -60.30 -15.72 3.54
C TRP A 13 -60.46 -17.13 2.97
N PRO A 14 -61.12 -17.35 1.86
CA PRO A 14 -61.25 -18.68 1.26
C PRO A 14 -59.89 -19.05 0.63
N LEU A 15 -59.35 -20.22 1.05
CA LEU A 15 -58.27 -20.89 0.36
C LEU A 15 -58.74 -21.30 -1.06
N CYS A 16 -58.38 -20.54 -2.10
CA CYS A 16 -58.40 -21.05 -3.45
C CYS A 16 -57.19 -21.97 -3.62
N ALA A 17 -57.45 -23.26 -3.56
CA ALA A 17 -56.50 -24.29 -3.98
C ALA A 17 -56.33 -24.21 -5.51
N HIS A 18 -55.36 -23.47 -5.99
CA HIS A 18 -54.85 -23.62 -7.35
C HIS A 18 -53.93 -24.84 -7.36
N ALA A 19 -54.37 -25.90 -8.01
CA ALA A 19 -53.49 -26.98 -8.43
C ALA A 19 -52.46 -26.37 -9.42
N GLN A 20 -51.24 -26.14 -8.90
CA GLN A 20 -50.12 -25.79 -9.77
C GLN A 20 -49.69 -27.10 -10.45
N ASP A 21 -49.95 -27.20 -11.74
CA ASP A 21 -49.27 -28.12 -12.63
C ASP A 21 -47.78 -27.77 -12.58
N THR A 22 -47.03 -28.41 -11.70
CA THR A 22 -45.58 -28.29 -11.64
C THR A 22 -45.01 -29.11 -12.81
N ALA A 23 -44.77 -28.41 -13.93
CA ALA A 23 -43.88 -28.94 -14.94
C ALA A 23 -42.57 -29.40 -14.24
N PRO A 24 -42.03 -30.59 -14.54
CA PRO A 24 -40.81 -31.06 -13.93
C PRO A 24 -39.70 -30.04 -14.20
N ALA A 25 -39.03 -29.62 -13.13
CA ALA A 25 -37.89 -28.70 -13.22
C ALA A 25 -36.88 -29.23 -14.27
N PRO A 26 -36.34 -28.33 -15.14
CA PRO A 26 -35.40 -28.77 -16.17
C PRO A 26 -34.23 -29.50 -15.45
N ASN A 27 -33.90 -30.66 -16.00
CA ASN A 27 -32.79 -31.47 -15.50
C ASN A 27 -31.46 -30.74 -15.85
N VAL A 28 -31.12 -29.76 -15.04
CA VAL A 28 -29.81 -29.09 -15.13
C VAL A 28 -28.76 -30.10 -14.66
N PRO A 29 -27.81 -30.50 -15.51
CA PRO A 29 -26.74 -31.40 -15.09
C PRO A 29 -26.05 -30.76 -13.90
N ARG A 30 -26.17 -31.36 -12.75
CA ARG A 30 -25.38 -30.97 -11.57
C ARG A 30 -23.95 -31.38 -11.88
N HIS A 31 -23.17 -30.46 -12.43
CA HIS A 31 -21.73 -30.60 -12.40
C HIS A 31 -21.34 -30.70 -10.95
N SER A 32 -20.97 -31.88 -10.48
CA SER A 32 -20.43 -32.10 -9.14
C SER A 32 -19.00 -31.54 -9.09
N LEU A 33 -18.89 -30.23 -9.09
CA LEU A 33 -17.68 -29.47 -8.75
C LEU A 33 -17.75 -28.95 -7.31
N ALA A 34 -18.46 -29.65 -6.43
CA ALA A 34 -18.21 -29.43 -5.01
C ALA A 34 -16.78 -29.97 -4.75
N PRO A 35 -15.81 -29.11 -4.39
CA PRO A 35 -14.57 -29.63 -3.85
C PRO A 35 -14.96 -30.57 -2.70
N ASP A 36 -14.37 -31.75 -2.64
CA ASP A 36 -14.63 -32.63 -1.51
C ASP A 36 -14.29 -31.87 -0.23
N GLY A 37 -14.97 -32.16 0.88
CA GLY A 37 -14.75 -31.41 2.11
C GLY A 37 -13.29 -31.41 2.57
N ALA A 38 -12.48 -32.38 2.12
CA ALA A 38 -11.06 -32.48 2.40
C ALA A 38 -10.26 -31.38 1.68
N THR A 39 -10.55 -31.07 0.42
CA THR A 39 -9.90 -29.99 -0.34
C THR A 39 -10.21 -28.62 0.27
N LEU A 40 -11.45 -28.41 0.69
CA LEU A 40 -11.86 -27.16 1.32
C LEU A 40 -11.15 -26.96 2.68
N LEU A 41 -11.07 -28.00 3.49
CA LEU A 41 -10.37 -27.99 4.78
C LEU A 41 -8.85 -27.80 4.60
N ALA A 42 -8.24 -28.38 3.56
CA ALA A 42 -6.83 -28.18 3.25
C ALA A 42 -6.55 -26.71 2.88
N SER A 43 -7.40 -26.11 2.04
CA SER A 43 -7.30 -24.68 1.67
C SER A 43 -7.47 -23.77 2.89
N GLN A 44 -8.43 -24.08 3.76
CA GLN A 44 -8.63 -23.32 5.00
C GLN A 44 -7.39 -23.41 5.92
N ARG A 45 -6.81 -24.59 6.08
CA ARG A 45 -5.58 -24.77 6.88
C ARG A 45 -4.42 -23.97 6.31
N ALA A 46 -4.20 -24.03 5.01
CA ALA A 46 -3.15 -23.24 4.36
C ALA A 46 -3.30 -21.74 4.64
N ILE A 47 -4.52 -21.19 4.58
CA ILE A 47 -4.78 -19.80 4.92
C ILE A 47 -4.50 -19.52 6.40
N THR A 48 -4.97 -20.37 7.32
CA THR A 48 -4.74 -20.16 8.76
C THR A 48 -3.27 -20.27 9.13
N ASP A 49 -2.49 -21.12 8.45
CA ASP A 49 -1.04 -21.21 8.65
C ASP A 49 -0.32 -19.95 8.21
N VAL A 50 -0.73 -19.36 7.07
CA VAL A 50 -0.22 -18.06 6.60
C VAL A 50 -0.56 -16.96 7.61
N VAL A 51 -1.79 -16.93 8.11
CA VAL A 51 -2.23 -15.96 9.13
C VAL A 51 -1.34 -16.06 10.39
N ALA A 52 -1.20 -17.26 10.96
CA ALA A 52 -0.39 -17.48 12.15
C ALA A 52 1.10 -17.08 11.98
N ARG A 53 1.62 -17.15 10.74
CA ARG A 53 2.99 -16.76 10.40
C ARG A 53 3.16 -15.26 10.34
N ILE A 54 2.16 -14.51 9.86
CA ILE A 54 2.25 -13.07 9.58
C ILE A 54 1.82 -12.21 10.77
N GLU A 55 0.77 -12.64 11.50
CA GLU A 55 0.22 -11.86 12.63
C GLU A 55 1.27 -11.37 13.62
N PRO A 56 2.27 -12.15 14.05
CA PRO A 56 3.25 -11.69 15.04
C PRO A 56 4.14 -10.54 14.55
N ALA A 57 4.24 -10.35 13.23
CA ALA A 57 5.04 -9.30 12.62
C ALA A 57 4.22 -8.02 12.32
N LEU A 58 2.91 -8.02 12.54
CA LEU A 58 2.07 -6.85 12.32
C LEU A 58 2.36 -5.76 13.33
N VAL A 59 2.29 -4.52 12.86
CA VAL A 59 2.57 -3.33 13.66
C VAL A 59 1.38 -2.37 13.54
N ASN A 60 0.84 -1.94 14.67
CA ASN A 60 -0.01 -0.76 14.69
C ASN A 60 0.88 0.48 14.79
N VAL A 61 0.81 1.35 13.80
CA VAL A 61 1.59 2.58 13.71
C VAL A 61 0.70 3.75 14.08
N ARG A 62 1.07 4.51 15.10
CA ARG A 62 0.31 5.65 15.62
C ARG A 62 1.18 6.88 15.70
N ARG A 63 0.59 8.02 15.41
CA ARG A 63 1.22 9.33 15.51
C ARG A 63 0.67 10.06 16.72
N PHE A 64 1.52 10.78 17.41
CA PHE A 64 1.15 11.62 18.53
C PHE A 64 1.65 13.05 18.31
N VAL A 65 0.79 14.01 18.56
CA VAL A 65 1.09 15.44 18.46
C VAL A 65 0.89 16.10 19.81
N ARG A 66 1.72 17.06 20.13
CA ARG A 66 1.61 17.78 21.40
C ARG A 66 0.30 18.57 21.44
N ASP A 67 -0.51 18.30 22.47
CA ASP A 67 -1.81 18.93 22.70
C ASP A 67 -2.15 18.85 24.20
N GLU A 68 -1.60 19.80 24.96
CA GLU A 68 -1.77 19.87 26.42
C GLU A 68 -3.25 20.03 26.80
N LYS A 69 -4.04 20.72 25.98
CA LYS A 69 -5.46 20.90 26.23
C LYS A 69 -6.23 19.59 26.11
N TRP A 70 -5.96 18.84 25.01
CA TRP A 70 -6.56 17.53 24.82
C TRP A 70 -6.19 16.59 25.97
N TRP A 71 -4.91 16.61 26.40
CA TRP A 71 -4.43 15.79 27.51
C TRP A 71 -5.14 16.12 28.83
N ALA A 72 -5.26 17.40 29.17
CA ALA A 72 -5.98 17.84 30.38
C ALA A 72 -7.45 17.43 30.35
N ASP A 73 -8.11 17.57 29.18
CA ASP A 73 -9.49 17.13 28.98
C ASP A 73 -9.64 15.60 29.08
N ALA A 74 -8.71 14.85 28.48
CA ALA A 74 -8.71 13.38 28.49
C ALA A 74 -8.48 12.79 29.87
N THR A 75 -7.55 13.37 30.65
CA THR A 75 -7.18 12.90 32.00
C THR A 75 -8.01 13.52 33.12
N GLY A 76 -8.42 14.79 32.99
CA GLY A 76 -9.26 15.51 33.95
C GLY A 76 -10.71 15.10 33.93
N SER A 77 -11.21 14.63 32.79
CA SER A 77 -12.61 14.24 32.55
C SER A 77 -12.91 12.78 32.85
N ARG A 78 -12.16 12.08 33.68
CA ARG A 78 -12.56 10.74 34.15
C ARG A 78 -13.94 10.68 34.82
N GLY A 79 -14.72 11.78 34.71
CA GLY A 79 -16.01 11.88 35.34
C GLY A 79 -17.16 12.58 34.62
N LYS A 80 -16.96 13.47 33.65
CA LYS A 80 -18.10 14.18 33.05
C LYS A 80 -17.81 14.76 31.67
N ALA A 81 -18.13 14.06 30.62
CA ALA A 81 -18.43 14.67 29.32
C ALA A 81 -19.95 14.88 29.21
N ALA A 82 -20.38 16.01 28.68
CA ALA A 82 -21.79 16.27 28.40
C ALA A 82 -22.31 15.30 27.32
N GLY A 83 -22.79 14.13 27.74
CA GLY A 83 -23.31 13.12 26.82
C GLY A 83 -22.92 11.66 27.11
N GLY A 84 -22.19 11.37 28.19
CA GLY A 84 -21.84 10.00 28.56
C GLY A 84 -20.35 9.84 28.95
N TRP A 85 -20.02 8.68 29.53
CA TRP A 85 -18.65 8.33 29.91
C TRP A 85 -17.82 8.11 28.65
N LYS A 86 -16.92 9.04 28.30
CA LYS A 86 -15.91 8.83 27.26
C LYS A 86 -14.72 8.13 27.92
N VAL A 87 -14.63 6.82 27.77
CA VAL A 87 -13.45 6.06 28.18
C VAL A 87 -12.36 6.34 27.14
N VAL A 88 -11.29 7.00 27.56
CA VAL A 88 -10.09 7.15 26.73
C VAL A 88 -9.28 5.87 26.91
N PRO A 89 -8.97 5.12 25.83
CA PRO A 89 -8.17 3.91 25.91
C PRO A 89 -6.78 4.19 26.52
N ASP A 90 -6.26 3.28 27.34
CA ASP A 90 -4.93 3.45 27.97
C ASP A 90 -3.83 3.67 26.95
N GLN A 91 -3.91 3.04 25.80
CA GLN A 91 -2.98 3.24 24.68
C GLN A 91 -2.98 4.68 24.11
N ASP A 92 -4.05 5.45 24.31
CA ASP A 92 -4.12 6.86 23.91
C ASP A 92 -3.43 7.78 24.92
N LEU A 93 -3.15 7.27 26.11
CA LEU A 93 -2.49 7.97 27.22
C LEU A 93 -1.02 7.62 27.40
N LEU A 94 -0.39 6.97 26.41
CA LEU A 94 1.01 6.56 26.49
C LEU A 94 1.99 7.71 26.58
N TYR A 95 1.66 8.82 25.95
CA TYR A 95 2.55 10.01 25.90
C TYR A 95 1.85 11.19 26.53
N PRO A 96 2.31 11.64 27.74
CA PRO A 96 1.78 12.82 28.41
C PRO A 96 1.82 14.07 27.51
N ASP A 97 0.78 14.90 27.61
CA ASP A 97 0.61 16.14 26.86
C ASP A 97 0.51 15.96 25.34
N HIS A 98 0.28 14.73 24.87
CA HIS A 98 0.11 14.44 23.45
C HIS A 98 -1.27 13.85 23.14
N ARG A 99 -1.80 14.22 21.98
CA ARG A 99 -3.02 13.67 21.40
C ARG A 99 -2.67 12.61 20.34
N PRO A 100 -3.29 11.42 20.42
CA PRO A 100 -3.15 10.42 19.38
C PRO A 100 -3.90 10.83 18.10
N LEU A 101 -3.31 10.51 16.96
CA LEU A 101 -3.97 10.53 15.65
C LEU A 101 -4.40 9.11 15.26
N PRO A 102 -5.33 8.97 14.28
CA PRO A 102 -5.76 7.66 13.82
C PRO A 102 -4.59 6.73 13.52
N GLY A 103 -4.69 5.49 13.98
CA GLY A 103 -3.70 4.46 13.76
C GLY A 103 -3.78 3.88 12.34
N ALA A 104 -2.70 3.24 11.95
CA ALA A 104 -2.55 2.56 10.66
C ALA A 104 -1.70 1.31 10.84
N SER A 105 -1.49 0.57 9.78
CA SER A 105 -0.72 -0.66 9.85
C SER A 105 0.70 -0.50 9.30
N GLY A 106 1.57 -1.37 9.76
CA GLY A 106 2.90 -1.62 9.25
C GLY A 106 3.27 -3.07 9.52
N PHE A 107 4.50 -3.44 9.22
CA PHE A 107 5.01 -4.76 9.55
C PHE A 107 6.53 -4.75 9.70
N VAL A 108 7.00 -5.60 10.59
CA VAL A 108 8.44 -5.80 10.84
C VAL A 108 9.05 -6.61 9.70
N ILE A 109 10.19 -6.17 9.18
CA ILE A 109 10.92 -6.83 8.09
C ILE A 109 12.26 -7.43 8.50
N THR A 110 12.75 -7.10 9.71
CA THR A 110 14.02 -7.61 10.25
C THR A 110 13.92 -7.84 11.75
N GLU A 111 14.64 -8.83 12.27
CA GLU A 111 14.66 -9.17 13.71
C GLU A 111 15.10 -8.00 14.61
N ASP A 112 15.89 -7.08 14.08
CA ASP A 112 16.40 -5.90 14.81
C ASP A 112 15.43 -4.71 14.77
N GLY A 113 14.24 -4.84 14.13
CA GLY A 113 13.15 -3.89 14.28
C GLY A 113 13.03 -2.83 13.18
N TYR A 114 13.42 -3.11 11.94
CA TYR A 114 12.99 -2.30 10.80
C TYR A 114 11.55 -2.62 10.43
N ILE A 115 10.78 -1.58 10.15
CA ILE A 115 9.35 -1.66 9.86
C ILE A 115 9.08 -0.91 8.55
N LEU A 116 8.26 -1.51 7.69
CA LEU A 116 7.71 -0.85 6.50
C LEU A 116 6.27 -0.40 6.78
N THR A 117 5.94 0.79 6.29
CA THR A 117 4.58 1.37 6.28
C THR A 117 4.48 2.44 5.19
N LEU A 118 3.36 3.15 5.10
CA LEU A 118 3.20 4.25 4.15
C LEU A 118 3.70 5.58 4.73
N ASN A 119 4.26 6.45 3.87
CA ASN A 119 4.77 7.76 4.25
C ASN A 119 3.68 8.66 4.87
N ARG A 120 2.49 8.73 4.25
CA ARG A 120 1.37 9.54 4.77
C ARG A 120 0.88 9.12 6.15
N LEU A 121 1.20 7.89 6.58
CA LEU A 121 0.82 7.36 7.89
C LEU A 121 1.81 7.74 9.01
N VAL A 122 2.93 8.35 8.67
CA VAL A 122 3.97 8.76 9.62
C VAL A 122 4.29 10.25 9.59
N VAL A 123 3.53 11.02 8.80
CA VAL A 123 3.61 12.48 8.74
C VAL A 123 2.27 13.12 9.06
N LEU A 124 2.29 14.41 9.37
CA LEU A 124 1.10 15.24 9.51
C LEU A 124 0.59 15.70 8.13
N ASP A 125 -0.62 16.25 8.08
CA ASP A 125 -1.25 16.72 6.84
C ASP A 125 -0.45 17.83 6.13
N ASN A 126 0.32 18.61 6.88
CA ASN A 126 1.25 19.61 6.35
C ASN A 126 2.61 19.03 5.89
N GLY A 127 2.82 17.72 6.02
CA GLY A 127 4.05 17.02 5.66
C GLY A 127 5.12 17.00 6.75
N ASP A 128 4.90 17.65 7.90
CA ASP A 128 5.81 17.65 9.04
C ASP A 128 5.82 16.28 9.73
N GLU A 129 6.90 16.02 10.48
CA GLU A 129 6.96 14.83 11.34
C GLU A 129 6.15 15.08 12.63
N PRO A 130 5.40 14.09 13.14
CA PRO A 130 4.75 14.17 14.43
C PRO A 130 5.78 14.17 15.57
N ASP A 131 5.39 14.59 16.77
CA ASP A 131 6.30 14.60 17.93
C ASP A 131 6.75 13.19 18.32
N VAL A 132 5.84 12.21 18.15
CA VAL A 132 6.12 10.80 18.40
C VAL A 132 5.44 9.92 17.35
N VAL A 133 6.19 8.95 16.85
CA VAL A 133 5.65 7.77 16.15
C VAL A 133 5.77 6.60 17.11
N ASP A 134 4.64 5.99 17.45
CA ASP A 134 4.55 4.79 18.27
C ASP A 134 4.23 3.58 17.41
N CYS A 135 4.92 2.48 17.67
CA CYS A 135 4.72 1.20 17.00
C CYS A 135 4.37 0.15 18.05
N ALA A 136 3.12 -0.32 18.02
CA ALA A 136 2.70 -1.46 18.85
C ALA A 136 2.92 -2.77 18.08
N ILE A 137 3.66 -3.69 18.70
CA ILE A 137 3.96 -5.03 18.19
C ILE A 137 3.49 -6.02 19.26
N GLY A 138 2.39 -6.73 19.01
CA GLY A 138 1.67 -7.45 20.07
C GLY A 138 1.21 -6.46 21.14
N GLU A 139 1.55 -6.72 22.40
CA GLU A 139 1.22 -5.86 23.55
C GLU A 139 2.29 -4.82 23.87
N GLN A 140 3.41 -4.83 23.15
CA GLN A 140 4.54 -3.95 23.44
C GLN A 140 4.52 -2.70 22.56
N HIS A 141 4.75 -1.55 23.19
CA HIS A 141 4.83 -0.24 22.55
C HIS A 141 6.28 0.23 22.44
N TYR A 142 6.64 0.71 21.25
CA TYR A 142 7.99 1.18 20.95
C TYR A 142 7.93 2.56 20.31
N LYS A 143 8.69 3.51 20.84
CA LYS A 143 8.93 4.77 20.12
C LYS A 143 9.81 4.48 18.92
N ALA A 144 9.29 4.79 17.72
CA ALA A 144 9.99 4.57 16.48
C ALA A 144 10.74 5.81 16.00
N SER A 145 11.87 5.59 15.35
CA SER A 145 12.56 6.61 14.56
C SER A 145 12.20 6.46 13.09
N ILE A 146 11.90 7.56 12.42
CA ILE A 146 11.71 7.57 10.95
C ILE A 146 13.10 7.55 10.33
N ILE A 147 13.49 6.43 9.73
CA ILE A 147 14.82 6.28 9.10
C ILE A 147 14.83 6.90 7.73
N ALA A 148 13.75 6.68 6.97
CA ALA A 148 13.64 7.18 5.61
C ALA A 148 12.18 7.32 5.20
N ARG A 149 11.95 8.24 4.27
CA ARG A 149 10.64 8.48 3.64
C ARG A 149 10.81 8.68 2.15
N GLU A 150 9.89 8.12 1.37
CA GLU A 150 9.78 8.38 -0.05
C GLU A 150 8.34 8.78 -0.39
N PRO A 151 8.05 10.08 -0.37
CA PRO A 151 6.69 10.60 -0.57
C PRO A 151 6.07 10.27 -1.94
N THR A 152 6.89 10.13 -2.99
CA THR A 152 6.39 9.92 -4.36
C THR A 152 5.76 8.56 -4.59
N ILE A 153 6.16 7.57 -3.82
CA ILE A 153 5.60 6.22 -3.84
C ILE A 153 4.96 5.84 -2.50
N ASP A 154 4.80 6.84 -1.62
CA ASP A 154 4.17 6.70 -0.32
C ASP A 154 4.80 5.61 0.58
N LEU A 155 6.13 5.53 0.64
CA LEU A 155 6.86 4.58 1.47
C LEU A 155 7.54 5.26 2.66
N ALA A 156 7.44 4.65 3.85
CA ALA A 156 8.24 4.99 5.03
C ALA A 156 8.91 3.76 5.62
N ILE A 157 10.12 3.99 6.15
CA ILE A 157 10.91 3.00 6.87
C ILE A 157 11.11 3.51 8.28
N LEU A 158 10.64 2.73 9.25
CA LEU A 158 10.78 3.03 10.66
C LEU A 158 11.79 2.07 11.30
N LYS A 159 12.33 2.47 12.44
CA LYS A 159 13.19 1.65 13.28
C LYS A 159 12.76 1.75 14.72
N VAL A 160 12.53 0.62 15.34
CA VAL A 160 12.32 0.49 16.79
C VAL A 160 13.52 -0.19 17.43
N ASN A 161 13.81 0.16 18.69
CA ASN A 161 14.85 -0.45 19.48
C ASN A 161 14.21 -1.41 20.49
N ALA A 162 14.13 -2.67 20.13
CA ALA A 162 13.66 -3.73 21.01
C ALA A 162 14.86 -4.39 21.74
N SER A 163 14.65 -4.78 22.98
CA SER A 163 15.65 -5.52 23.78
C SER A 163 15.77 -7.00 23.39
N MET A 164 14.83 -7.48 22.60
CA MET A 164 14.74 -8.86 22.11
C MET A 164 14.58 -8.87 20.58
N ARG A 165 14.85 -10.01 19.96
CA ARG A 165 14.56 -10.21 18.53
C ARG A 165 13.07 -10.15 18.28
N LEU A 166 12.67 -9.38 17.29
CA LEU A 166 11.28 -9.24 16.92
C LEU A 166 10.89 -10.29 15.86
N PRO A 167 9.63 -10.77 15.90
CA PRO A 167 9.09 -11.54 14.78
C PRO A 167 9.03 -10.63 13.55
N TYR A 168 9.33 -11.18 12.39
CA TYR A 168 9.31 -10.44 11.12
C TYR A 168 8.59 -11.22 10.03
N ALA A 169 8.03 -10.50 9.07
CA ALA A 169 7.36 -11.07 7.93
C ALA A 169 8.39 -11.39 6.82
N PRO A 170 8.38 -12.61 6.27
CA PRO A 170 9.28 -12.98 5.20
C PRO A 170 8.93 -12.20 3.92
N LEU A 171 9.96 -11.70 3.24
CA LEU A 171 9.80 -10.93 2.01
C LEU A 171 9.87 -11.83 0.79
N GLY A 172 8.87 -11.73 -0.07
CA GLY A 172 8.76 -12.44 -1.33
C GLY A 172 9.17 -11.59 -2.53
N ASN A 173 9.18 -12.23 -3.70
CA ASN A 173 9.48 -11.58 -4.96
C ASN A 173 8.19 -11.11 -5.65
N SER A 174 7.94 -9.80 -5.65
CA SER A 174 6.75 -9.22 -6.28
C SER A 174 6.77 -9.31 -7.82
N ALA A 175 7.90 -9.67 -8.44
CA ALA A 175 7.98 -9.87 -9.89
C ALA A 175 7.34 -11.20 -10.35
N ASP A 176 7.14 -12.14 -9.42
CA ASP A 176 6.54 -13.45 -9.71
C ASP A 176 4.99 -13.40 -9.71
N LEU A 177 4.41 -12.24 -9.42
CA LEU A 177 2.96 -12.06 -9.41
C LEU A 177 2.39 -12.02 -10.83
N ASP A 178 1.32 -12.77 -11.03
CA ASP A 178 0.50 -12.78 -12.25
C ASP A 178 -0.96 -12.40 -11.93
N PRO A 179 -1.71 -11.82 -12.89
CA PRO A 179 -3.16 -11.68 -12.75
C PRO A 179 -3.80 -13.03 -12.41
N GLY A 180 -4.63 -13.04 -11.35
CA GLY A 180 -5.21 -14.26 -10.78
C GLY A 180 -4.40 -14.86 -9.63
N SER A 181 -3.19 -14.40 -9.33
CA SER A 181 -2.46 -14.83 -8.13
C SER A 181 -3.27 -14.51 -6.86
N PHE A 182 -3.37 -15.47 -5.95
CA PHE A 182 -4.05 -15.31 -4.67
C PHE A 182 -3.23 -14.45 -3.72
N LEU A 183 -3.90 -13.56 -3.01
CA LEU A 183 -3.31 -12.65 -2.04
C LEU A 183 -4.12 -12.62 -0.74
N LEU A 184 -3.42 -12.34 0.35
CA LEU A 184 -4.01 -11.95 1.64
C LEU A 184 -3.40 -10.61 2.06
N ALA A 185 -4.24 -9.64 2.39
CA ALA A 185 -3.79 -8.40 3.03
C ALA A 185 -4.09 -8.43 4.52
N PHE A 186 -3.21 -7.86 5.30
CA PHE A 186 -3.30 -7.80 6.75
C PHE A 186 -3.27 -6.36 7.25
N GLY A 187 -4.00 -6.09 8.33
CA GLY A 187 -3.96 -4.83 9.03
C GLY A 187 -4.28 -4.98 10.51
N ILE A 188 -3.93 -3.94 11.27
CA ILE A 188 -4.22 -3.85 12.70
C ILE A 188 -4.59 -2.38 13.06
N PRO A 189 -5.77 -1.92 12.60
CA PRO A 189 -6.13 -0.49 12.59
C PRO A 189 -6.18 0.15 13.97
N ASP A 190 -6.68 -0.58 14.93
CA ASP A 190 -6.88 -0.09 16.30
C ASP A 190 -5.90 -0.70 17.33
N GLY A 191 -4.89 -1.44 16.83
CA GLY A 191 -3.89 -2.11 17.68
C GLY A 191 -4.41 -3.36 18.39
N THR A 192 -5.68 -3.73 18.23
CA THR A 192 -6.30 -4.86 18.93
C THR A 192 -6.96 -5.87 18.01
N ARG A 193 -7.51 -5.41 16.87
CA ARG A 193 -8.21 -6.28 15.92
C ARG A 193 -7.41 -6.43 14.64
N HIS A 194 -7.13 -7.68 14.29
CA HIS A 194 -6.55 -8.00 12.99
C HIS A 194 -7.62 -7.98 11.91
N VAL A 195 -7.31 -7.32 10.81
CA VAL A 195 -8.12 -7.33 9.59
C VAL A 195 -7.39 -8.18 8.57
N ILE A 196 -8.09 -9.14 7.97
CA ILE A 196 -7.55 -10.01 6.94
C ILE A 196 -8.49 -9.93 5.74
N ALA A 197 -7.97 -9.49 4.61
CA ALA A 197 -8.71 -9.37 3.37
C ALA A 197 -8.12 -10.32 2.31
N PRO A 198 -8.86 -11.36 1.89
CA PRO A 198 -8.47 -12.21 0.78
C PRO A 198 -8.80 -11.54 -0.56
N GLY A 199 -7.99 -11.82 -1.57
CA GLY A 199 -8.24 -11.34 -2.92
C GLY A 199 -7.28 -11.90 -3.95
N LEU A 200 -7.35 -11.32 -5.14
CA LEU A 200 -6.55 -11.71 -6.29
C LEU A 200 -5.81 -10.51 -6.86
N VAL A 201 -4.68 -10.75 -7.47
CA VAL A 201 -4.05 -9.79 -8.37
C VAL A 201 -4.97 -9.59 -9.57
N THR A 202 -5.40 -8.36 -9.81
CA THR A 202 -6.16 -8.01 -11.02
C THR A 202 -5.24 -7.46 -12.11
N ARG A 203 -4.17 -6.77 -11.69
CA ARG A 203 -3.16 -6.22 -12.60
C ARG A 203 -1.80 -6.17 -11.91
N VAL A 204 -0.76 -6.46 -12.66
CA VAL A 204 0.63 -6.25 -12.22
C VAL A 204 1.20 -5.00 -12.88
N PRO A 205 2.15 -4.29 -12.22
CA PRO A 205 2.88 -3.22 -12.89
C PRO A 205 3.42 -3.76 -14.22
N ASN A 206 3.19 -3.03 -15.32
CA ASN A 206 3.93 -3.24 -16.57
C ASN A 206 3.38 -4.18 -17.65
N ARG A 207 2.21 -4.79 -17.48
CA ARG A 207 1.74 -5.71 -18.53
C ARG A 207 0.88 -5.07 -19.62
N GLU A 208 0.30 -3.88 -19.43
CA GLU A 208 -0.50 -3.21 -20.48
C GLU A 208 -0.54 -1.69 -20.33
N CYS A 209 -0.97 -1.00 -21.40
CA CYS A 209 -1.05 0.46 -21.48
C CYS A 209 -2.11 1.02 -20.54
N TYR A 210 -1.70 1.58 -19.42
CA TYR A 210 -2.58 2.39 -18.56
C TYR A 210 -2.17 3.86 -18.66
N GLN A 211 -3.16 4.72 -18.79
CA GLN A 211 -2.98 6.18 -18.75
C GLN A 211 -2.75 6.70 -17.32
N ASP A 212 -2.82 5.81 -16.34
CA ASP A 212 -2.76 6.11 -14.92
C ASP A 212 -1.38 5.71 -14.36
N GLN A 213 -0.69 6.68 -13.75
CA GLN A 213 0.63 6.49 -13.13
C GLN A 213 0.60 5.46 -11.97
N MET A 214 -0.54 5.34 -11.27
CA MET A 214 -0.73 4.37 -10.20
C MET A 214 -0.59 2.94 -10.71
N SER A 215 -1.28 2.62 -11.79
CA SER A 215 -1.25 1.27 -12.40
C SER A 215 0.12 0.92 -13.01
N ALA A 216 0.97 1.92 -13.26
CA ALA A 216 2.34 1.69 -13.75
C ALA A 216 3.31 1.26 -12.64
N THR A 217 3.03 1.60 -11.38
CA THR A 217 3.94 1.39 -10.25
C THR A 217 3.43 0.33 -9.28
N TYR A 218 2.11 0.23 -9.08
CA TYR A 218 1.50 -0.60 -8.05
C TYR A 218 0.83 -1.86 -8.63
N VAL A 219 0.82 -2.93 -7.84
CA VAL A 219 -0.04 -4.09 -8.09
C VAL A 219 -1.48 -3.70 -7.77
N GLN A 220 -2.39 -3.88 -8.71
CA GLN A 220 -3.81 -3.72 -8.47
C GLN A 220 -4.42 -5.04 -8.01
N THR A 221 -5.30 -4.97 -7.02
CA THR A 221 -5.94 -6.15 -6.42
C THR A 221 -7.45 -6.05 -6.49
N SER A 222 -8.14 -7.17 -6.28
CA SER A 222 -9.59 -7.21 -6.10
C SER A 222 -10.03 -6.84 -4.69
N MET A 223 -9.08 -6.61 -3.77
CA MET A 223 -9.36 -6.25 -2.38
C MET A 223 -9.71 -4.76 -2.28
N ALA A 224 -10.68 -4.43 -1.43
CA ALA A 224 -10.87 -3.08 -0.93
C ALA A 224 -10.16 -2.96 0.41
N PHE A 225 -9.32 -1.94 0.57
CA PHE A 225 -8.66 -1.69 1.84
C PHE A 225 -9.42 -0.58 2.58
N ASP A 226 -9.85 -0.88 3.79
CA ASP A 226 -10.23 0.17 4.73
C ASP A 226 -8.98 0.90 5.26
N GLY A 227 -9.19 2.05 5.90
CA GLY A 227 -8.08 2.85 6.44
C GLY A 227 -7.15 2.06 7.36
N GLY A 228 -7.64 1.00 7.96
CA GLY A 228 -6.90 0.18 8.91
C GLY A 228 -5.95 -0.84 8.30
N ALA A 229 -6.20 -1.31 7.09
CA ALA A 229 -5.30 -2.22 6.39
C ALA A 229 -4.15 -1.49 5.69
N LEU A 230 -4.27 -0.16 5.52
CA LEU A 230 -3.24 0.63 4.84
C LEU A 230 -1.89 0.57 5.56
N GLY A 231 -0.84 0.35 4.81
CA GLY A 231 0.53 0.17 5.32
C GLY A 231 0.86 -1.24 5.76
N GLY A 232 -0.14 -2.11 5.88
CA GLY A 232 0.04 -3.52 6.23
C GLY A 232 0.60 -4.36 5.08
N PRO A 233 1.07 -5.59 5.37
CA PRO A 233 1.63 -6.48 4.36
C PRO A 233 0.54 -7.10 3.48
N VAL A 234 0.84 -7.22 2.19
CA VAL A 234 0.10 -8.06 1.24
C VAL A 234 0.97 -9.26 0.92
N VAL A 235 0.46 -10.46 1.21
CA VAL A 235 1.23 -11.71 1.06
C VAL A 235 0.65 -12.61 -0.03
N ASN A 236 1.50 -13.45 -0.59
CA ASN A 236 1.10 -14.51 -1.52
C ASN A 236 0.61 -15.77 -0.77
N GLY A 237 0.21 -16.80 -1.51
CA GLY A 237 -0.25 -18.07 -0.94
C GLY A 237 0.81 -18.86 -0.15
N ALA A 238 2.10 -18.52 -0.27
CA ALA A 238 3.18 -19.10 0.52
C ALA A 238 3.41 -18.35 1.85
N GLY A 239 2.75 -17.21 2.05
CA GLY A 239 2.93 -16.35 3.22
C GLY A 239 4.12 -15.41 3.11
N ASP A 240 4.64 -15.14 1.91
CA ASP A 240 5.71 -14.18 1.69
C ASP A 240 5.11 -12.83 1.28
N VAL A 241 5.65 -11.73 1.85
CA VAL A 241 5.17 -10.38 1.57
C VAL A 241 5.58 -9.96 0.17
N VAL A 242 4.61 -9.72 -0.69
CA VAL A 242 4.80 -9.30 -2.08
C VAL A 242 4.39 -7.84 -2.33
N GLY A 243 3.83 -7.19 -1.31
CA GLY A 243 3.47 -5.77 -1.40
C GLY A 243 3.08 -5.14 -0.07
N ILE A 244 2.90 -3.82 -0.09
CA ILE A 244 2.41 -3.01 1.02
C ILE A 244 1.04 -2.46 0.62
N ALA A 245 0.01 -2.70 1.42
CA ALA A 245 -1.36 -2.28 1.13
C ALA A 245 -1.46 -0.76 1.06
N THR A 246 -2.04 -0.25 -0.03
CA THR A 246 -2.29 1.18 -0.24
C THR A 246 -3.60 1.37 -1.02
N ASN A 247 -4.15 2.57 -0.98
CA ASN A 247 -5.29 2.97 -1.82
C ASN A 247 -4.82 3.97 -2.89
N ARG A 248 -5.69 4.81 -3.43
CA ARG A 248 -5.41 5.74 -4.55
C ARG A 248 -4.26 6.73 -4.28
N GLY A 249 -3.00 6.26 -4.23
CA GLY A 249 -1.81 7.10 -4.28
C GLY A 249 -1.50 7.91 -3.03
N ALA A 250 -0.34 8.54 -3.04
CA ALA A 250 0.25 9.28 -1.93
C ALA A 250 -0.57 10.50 -1.44
N HIS A 251 -1.61 10.89 -2.15
CA HIS A 251 -2.39 12.11 -1.88
C HIS A 251 -3.86 11.84 -1.49
N ALA A 252 -4.29 10.59 -1.41
CA ALA A 252 -5.65 10.29 -0.97
C ALA A 252 -5.77 10.45 0.56
N PRO A 253 -6.80 11.14 1.08
CA PRO A 253 -7.04 11.24 2.52
C PRO A 253 -7.19 9.84 3.14
N VAL A 254 -6.59 9.64 4.32
CA VAL A 254 -6.61 8.34 5.03
C VAL A 254 -8.04 7.97 5.47
N ASP A 255 -8.89 8.97 5.70
CA ASP A 255 -10.23 8.81 6.28
C ASP A 255 -11.34 8.57 5.24
N THR A 256 -11.01 8.52 3.95
CA THR A 256 -12.01 8.24 2.91
C THR A 256 -12.20 6.74 2.74
N LEU A 257 -13.44 6.27 2.93
CA LEU A 257 -13.87 4.93 2.50
C LEU A 257 -13.79 4.88 0.97
N ASP A 258 -12.62 4.52 0.44
CA ASP A 258 -12.45 4.30 -0.99
C ASP A 258 -12.84 2.85 -1.30
N LEU A 259 -14.08 2.67 -1.78
CA LEU A 259 -14.60 1.38 -2.22
C LEU A 259 -14.03 0.95 -3.59
N GLY A 260 -13.00 1.64 -4.07
CA GLY A 260 -12.29 1.27 -5.29
C GLY A 260 -11.40 0.03 -5.10
N PRO A 261 -10.79 -0.46 -6.20
CA PRO A 261 -9.82 -1.55 -6.11
C PRO A 261 -8.61 -1.11 -5.28
N GLY A 262 -8.17 -1.97 -4.37
CA GLY A 262 -6.96 -1.75 -3.60
C GLY A 262 -5.70 -1.90 -4.45
N PHE A 263 -4.64 -1.27 -4.00
CA PHE A 263 -3.33 -1.34 -4.62
C PHE A 263 -2.30 -1.84 -3.61
N ALA A 264 -1.24 -2.45 -4.11
CA ALA A 264 -0.10 -2.82 -3.28
C ALA A 264 1.19 -2.25 -3.88
N LEU A 265 1.98 -1.56 -3.07
CA LEU A 265 3.33 -1.15 -3.44
C LEU A 265 4.21 -2.39 -3.50
N PRO A 266 4.84 -2.74 -4.66
CA PRO A 266 5.59 -3.97 -4.80
C PRO A 266 6.78 -4.07 -3.84
N THR A 267 6.96 -5.23 -3.22
CA THR A 267 8.05 -5.47 -2.26
C THR A 267 9.42 -5.22 -2.88
N ASN A 268 9.66 -5.61 -4.14
CA ASN A 268 10.94 -5.39 -4.79
C ASN A 268 11.31 -3.91 -4.91
N LEU A 269 10.33 -3.03 -5.13
CA LEU A 269 10.55 -1.58 -5.16
C LEU A 269 10.85 -1.06 -3.75
N ALA A 270 10.05 -1.45 -2.75
CA ALA A 270 10.26 -1.07 -1.36
C ALA A 270 11.64 -1.50 -0.85
N MET A 271 12.09 -2.72 -1.22
CA MET A 271 13.41 -3.25 -0.83
C MET A 271 14.57 -2.57 -1.55
N ALA A 272 14.43 -2.18 -2.81
CA ALA A 272 15.46 -1.40 -3.50
C ALA A 272 15.70 -0.05 -2.81
N ILE A 273 14.62 0.59 -2.36
CA ILE A 273 14.68 1.84 -1.59
C ILE A 273 15.30 1.61 -0.23
N TYR A 274 14.83 0.60 0.52
CA TYR A 274 15.37 0.23 1.82
C TYR A 274 16.89 0.00 1.77
N GLN A 275 17.35 -0.83 0.83
CA GLN A 275 18.78 -1.11 0.65
C GLN A 275 19.58 0.15 0.28
N SER A 276 19.02 0.99 -0.61
CA SER A 276 19.66 2.26 -1.00
C SER A 276 19.85 3.20 0.19
N LEU A 277 18.85 3.29 1.05
CA LEU A 277 18.84 4.18 2.20
C LEU A 277 19.76 3.68 3.32
N LEU A 278 19.77 2.37 3.60
CA LEU A 278 20.68 1.77 4.57
C LEU A 278 22.15 1.88 4.15
N ALA A 279 22.46 1.59 2.88
CA ALA A 279 23.84 1.61 2.37
C ALA A 279 24.50 2.98 2.46
N ARG A 280 23.72 4.06 2.59
CA ARG A 280 24.20 5.44 2.51
C ARG A 280 24.01 6.26 3.77
N GLN A 281 23.27 5.76 4.76
CA GLN A 281 22.83 6.55 5.92
C GLN A 281 22.18 7.90 5.50
N SER A 282 21.66 7.98 4.26
CA SER A 282 21.10 9.20 3.67
C SER A 282 19.61 9.05 3.49
N ARG A 283 18.86 10.02 4.02
CA ARG A 283 17.41 10.17 3.84
C ARG A 283 17.04 10.79 2.49
N GLU A 284 17.96 10.82 1.53
CA GLU A 284 17.84 11.57 0.29
C GLU A 284 17.33 10.72 -0.86
N SER A 285 16.25 11.16 -1.50
CA SER A 285 15.68 10.51 -2.67
C SER A 285 16.50 10.81 -3.92
N PRO A 286 16.90 9.79 -4.72
CA PRO A 286 17.64 9.99 -5.96
C PRO A 286 16.76 10.65 -7.02
N TRP A 287 17.34 11.53 -7.80
CA TRP A 287 16.61 12.30 -8.79
C TRP A 287 17.41 12.48 -10.08
N LEU A 288 16.76 12.18 -11.20
CA LEU A 288 17.29 12.44 -12.54
C LEU A 288 16.71 13.74 -13.13
N GLY A 289 15.54 14.17 -12.66
CA GLY A 289 14.87 15.37 -13.12
C GLY A 289 14.03 15.18 -14.37
N VAL A 290 13.37 14.02 -14.47
CA VAL A 290 12.41 13.73 -15.55
C VAL A 290 11.09 13.24 -14.97
N SER A 291 9.99 13.55 -15.66
CA SER A 291 8.74 12.80 -15.58
C SER A 291 8.71 11.79 -16.72
N VAL A 292 8.20 10.61 -16.46
CA VAL A 292 8.22 9.53 -17.44
C VAL A 292 6.85 8.88 -17.53
N LEU A 293 6.48 8.50 -18.75
CA LEU A 293 5.25 7.76 -19.03
C LEU A 293 5.59 6.45 -19.71
N LYS A 294 4.70 5.47 -19.53
CA LYS A 294 4.74 4.27 -20.35
C LYS A 294 4.44 4.64 -21.79
N MET A 295 5.23 4.11 -22.72
CA MET A 295 5.00 4.33 -24.14
C MET A 295 3.77 3.55 -24.64
N ASN A 296 2.83 4.24 -25.26
CA ASN A 296 1.78 3.64 -26.07
C ASN A 296 2.26 3.41 -27.53
N ARG A 297 1.50 2.67 -28.34
CA ARG A 297 1.84 2.38 -29.74
C ARG A 297 1.97 3.65 -30.58
N ASP A 298 1.18 4.66 -30.30
CA ASP A 298 1.14 5.92 -31.10
C ASP A 298 2.36 6.80 -30.81
N ALA A 299 2.89 6.78 -29.57
CA ALA A 299 4.10 7.51 -29.19
C ALA A 299 5.40 6.80 -29.68
N ARG A 300 5.35 5.50 -29.97
CA ARG A 300 6.54 4.73 -30.43
C ARG A 300 6.96 5.05 -31.85
N ARG A 301 6.01 5.22 -32.76
CA ARG A 301 6.29 5.50 -34.17
C ARG A 301 7.11 6.76 -34.38
N PRO A 302 6.71 7.94 -33.86
CA PRO A 302 7.51 9.16 -34.02
C PRO A 302 8.84 9.13 -33.26
N ALA A 303 8.95 8.34 -32.19
CA ALA A 303 10.20 8.22 -31.44
C ALA A 303 11.22 7.26 -32.08
N GLY A 304 10.78 6.41 -33.02
CA GLY A 304 11.65 5.40 -33.68
C GLY A 304 12.19 4.35 -32.68
N ALA A 305 11.50 4.15 -31.56
CA ALA A 305 11.95 3.24 -30.52
C ALA A 305 11.57 1.79 -30.85
N PRO A 306 12.39 0.80 -30.41
CA PRO A 306 12.09 -0.63 -30.57
C PRO A 306 10.75 -1.00 -29.93
N ASP A 307 10.08 -2.02 -30.49
CA ASP A 307 8.86 -2.56 -29.91
C ASP A 307 9.14 -3.13 -28.51
N SER A 308 8.25 -2.84 -27.56
CA SER A 308 8.26 -3.30 -26.17
C SER A 308 9.40 -2.82 -25.24
N VAL A 309 10.27 -1.89 -25.65
CA VAL A 309 11.36 -1.38 -24.82
C VAL A 309 11.28 0.13 -24.67
N GLY A 310 11.50 0.61 -23.45
CA GLY A 310 11.62 2.04 -23.13
C GLY A 310 10.38 2.68 -22.54
N ILE A 311 10.63 3.79 -21.85
CA ILE A 311 9.64 4.71 -21.29
C ILE A 311 9.83 6.09 -21.91
N LEU A 312 8.73 6.80 -22.14
CA LEU A 312 8.71 8.12 -22.74
C LEU A 312 9.07 9.19 -21.72
N ILE A 313 9.98 10.08 -22.02
CA ILE A 313 10.22 11.31 -21.25
C ILE A 313 9.10 12.29 -21.58
N ASP A 314 8.25 12.56 -20.60
CA ASP A 314 7.07 13.41 -20.68
C ASP A 314 7.38 14.85 -20.27
N ASN A 315 8.26 15.01 -19.27
CA ASN A 315 8.73 16.31 -18.82
C ASN A 315 10.19 16.25 -18.39
N VAL A 316 10.90 17.35 -18.54
CA VAL A 316 12.27 17.55 -18.06
C VAL A 316 12.29 18.79 -17.17
N PHE A 317 12.59 18.59 -15.91
CA PHE A 317 12.68 19.67 -14.93
C PHE A 317 13.97 20.47 -15.12
N THR A 318 13.90 21.78 -14.92
CA THR A 318 15.07 22.68 -15.02
C THR A 318 15.15 23.54 -13.76
N PRO A 319 16.31 23.58 -13.04
CA PRO A 319 17.56 22.83 -13.33
C PRO A 319 17.45 21.34 -12.94
N SER A 320 18.13 20.46 -13.68
CA SER A 320 18.22 19.02 -13.34
C SER A 320 19.37 18.32 -14.05
N PRO A 321 19.80 17.13 -13.58
CA PRO A 321 20.78 16.31 -14.30
C PRO A 321 20.38 16.00 -15.74
N ALA A 322 19.11 15.66 -15.96
CA ALA A 322 18.60 15.38 -17.31
C ALA A 322 18.66 16.61 -18.23
N ALA A 323 18.28 17.78 -17.71
CA ALA A 323 18.36 19.03 -18.46
C ALA A 323 19.80 19.37 -18.87
N THR A 324 20.75 19.23 -17.94
CA THR A 324 22.19 19.46 -18.19
C THR A 324 22.75 18.56 -19.30
N LEU A 325 22.24 17.32 -19.39
CA LEU A 325 22.62 16.36 -20.43
C LEU A 325 21.91 16.57 -21.77
N GLY A 326 21.01 17.53 -21.86
CA GLY A 326 20.23 17.82 -23.07
C GLY A 326 19.20 16.72 -23.36
N VAL A 327 18.70 16.03 -22.35
CA VAL A 327 17.52 15.16 -22.44
C VAL A 327 16.31 16.05 -22.79
N ARG A 328 15.41 15.56 -23.63
CA ARG A 328 14.25 16.33 -24.11
C ARG A 328 12.96 15.54 -23.92
N VAL A 329 11.88 16.26 -23.83
CA VAL A 329 10.54 15.69 -23.96
C VAL A 329 10.42 14.97 -25.29
N GLY A 330 9.88 13.76 -25.28
CA GLY A 330 9.80 12.89 -26.46
C GLY A 330 10.95 11.91 -26.61
N ASP A 331 12.04 12.02 -25.83
CA ASP A 331 13.07 10.98 -25.75
C ASP A 331 12.50 9.70 -25.14
N VAL A 332 13.02 8.57 -25.55
CA VAL A 332 12.67 7.27 -25.00
C VAL A 332 13.87 6.69 -24.24
N LEU A 333 13.74 6.56 -22.94
CA LEU A 333 14.76 5.92 -22.10
C LEU A 333 14.62 4.41 -22.17
N THR A 334 15.60 3.73 -22.80
CA THR A 334 15.57 2.28 -23.05
C THR A 334 16.43 1.47 -22.11
N HIS A 335 17.57 2.03 -21.64
CA HIS A 335 18.44 1.36 -20.69
C HIS A 335 18.98 2.35 -19.66
N MET A 336 19.19 1.86 -18.46
CA MET A 336 19.85 2.55 -17.37
C MET A 336 20.75 1.57 -16.63
N ARG A 337 22.02 1.94 -16.36
CA ARG A 337 23.02 1.06 -15.72
C ARG A 337 23.27 -0.25 -16.47
N GLY A 338 23.01 -0.30 -17.77
CA GLY A 338 23.10 -1.51 -18.58
C GLY A 338 21.87 -2.42 -18.50
N GLU A 339 20.93 -2.15 -17.61
CA GLU A 339 19.67 -2.86 -17.50
C GLU A 339 18.61 -2.27 -18.44
N MET A 340 17.83 -3.12 -19.06
CA MET A 340 16.75 -2.74 -19.96
C MET A 340 15.57 -2.16 -19.16
N ILE A 341 15.07 -1.02 -19.60
CA ILE A 341 13.87 -0.38 -19.03
C ILE A 341 12.70 -0.71 -19.94
N ARG A 342 11.71 -1.40 -19.42
CA ARG A 342 10.43 -1.63 -20.09
C ARG A 342 9.31 -0.80 -19.51
N THR A 343 9.51 -0.26 -18.30
CA THR A 343 8.45 0.22 -17.45
C THR A 343 8.93 1.34 -16.53
N VAL A 344 8.00 2.16 -16.05
CA VAL A 344 8.25 3.17 -15.02
C VAL A 344 8.80 2.54 -13.75
N TYR A 345 8.32 1.34 -13.40
CA TYR A 345 8.81 0.56 -12.27
C TYR A 345 10.29 0.18 -12.41
N ASP A 346 10.72 -0.32 -13.59
CA ASP A 346 12.15 -0.63 -13.84
C ASP A 346 13.01 0.62 -13.65
N PHE A 347 12.56 1.75 -14.19
CA PHE A 347 13.25 3.03 -14.02
C PHE A 347 13.39 3.42 -12.55
N GLN A 348 12.30 3.38 -11.80
CA GLN A 348 12.32 3.72 -10.37
C GLN A 348 13.25 2.78 -9.59
N ARG A 349 13.08 1.47 -9.75
CA ARG A 349 13.92 0.47 -9.08
C ARG A 349 15.41 0.69 -9.36
N ILE A 350 15.79 0.90 -10.62
CA ILE A 350 17.19 1.12 -11.00
C ILE A 350 17.69 2.46 -10.47
N LEU A 351 16.90 3.54 -10.54
CA LEU A 351 17.24 4.84 -10.03
C LEU A 351 17.57 4.79 -8.54
N TYR A 352 16.72 4.12 -7.74
CA TYR A 352 16.97 3.91 -6.32
C TYR A 352 18.18 3.01 -6.06
N ALA A 353 18.38 1.97 -6.84
CA ALA A 353 19.58 1.11 -6.73
C ALA A 353 20.88 1.85 -7.08
N VAL A 354 20.85 2.85 -7.96
CA VAL A 354 21.97 3.76 -8.24
C VAL A 354 22.18 4.73 -7.08
N GLY A 355 21.11 5.46 -6.71
CA GLY A 355 21.03 6.43 -5.62
C GLY A 355 21.78 7.74 -5.87
N VAL A 356 21.74 8.66 -4.90
CA VAL A 356 22.29 10.00 -4.95
C VAL A 356 23.82 10.01 -5.01
N GLY A 357 24.41 10.98 -5.74
CA GLY A 357 25.85 11.20 -5.85
C GLY A 357 26.59 10.15 -6.69
N ARG A 358 25.91 9.43 -7.54
CA ARG A 358 26.50 8.40 -8.43
C ARG A 358 26.22 8.71 -9.89
N ASP A 359 27.18 8.31 -10.71
CA ASP A 359 27.06 8.37 -12.16
C ASP A 359 26.36 7.13 -12.70
N VAL A 360 25.48 7.31 -13.66
CA VAL A 360 24.76 6.21 -14.31
C VAL A 360 24.71 6.41 -15.82
N LYS A 361 24.99 5.35 -16.55
CA LYS A 361 24.83 5.33 -18.01
C LYS A 361 23.36 5.21 -18.38
N LEU A 362 22.89 6.09 -19.24
CA LEU A 362 21.56 6.11 -19.84
C LEU A 362 21.67 5.85 -21.33
N VAL A 363 20.76 5.06 -21.87
CA VAL A 363 20.57 4.90 -23.31
C VAL A 363 19.19 5.44 -23.67
N LEU A 364 19.16 6.46 -24.47
CA LEU A 364 17.96 7.13 -24.97
C LEU A 364 17.82 6.87 -26.48
N VAL A 365 16.60 6.92 -26.97
CA VAL A 365 16.29 6.94 -28.41
C VAL A 365 15.55 8.23 -28.71
N ARG A 366 16.03 9.00 -29.68
CA ARG A 366 15.43 10.24 -30.16
C ARG A 366 15.28 10.16 -31.66
N GLN A 367 14.06 10.14 -32.17
CA GLN A 367 13.77 10.06 -33.61
C GLN A 367 14.53 8.92 -34.33
N GLY A 368 14.67 7.76 -33.66
CA GLY A 368 15.39 6.60 -34.17
C GLY A 368 16.92 6.60 -33.90
N GLU A 369 17.48 7.72 -33.48
CA GLU A 369 18.90 7.82 -33.13
C GLU A 369 19.13 7.35 -31.67
N ARG A 370 20.13 6.47 -31.48
CA ARG A 370 20.54 6.02 -30.16
C ARG A 370 21.55 6.99 -29.54
N LEU A 371 21.20 7.52 -28.37
CA LEU A 371 22.02 8.45 -27.61
C LEU A 371 22.48 7.80 -26.30
N GLU A 372 23.79 7.83 -26.05
CA GLU A 372 24.37 7.38 -24.78
C GLU A 372 24.78 8.62 -23.98
N LYS A 373 24.33 8.70 -22.73
CA LYS A 373 24.61 9.78 -21.78
C LYS A 373 25.05 9.21 -20.44
N THR A 374 25.85 9.95 -19.69
CA THR A 374 26.17 9.62 -18.30
C THR A 374 25.57 10.71 -17.41
N ALA A 375 24.64 10.35 -16.57
CA ALA A 375 23.97 11.26 -15.64
C ALA A 375 24.59 11.13 -14.26
N HIS A 376 24.87 12.27 -13.62
CA HIS A 376 25.11 12.31 -12.18
C HIS A 376 23.79 12.40 -11.45
N ILE A 377 23.45 11.42 -10.62
CA ILE A 377 22.17 11.41 -9.91
C ILE A 377 22.25 12.34 -8.71
N GLU A 378 21.38 13.33 -8.68
CA GLU A 378 21.29 14.32 -7.62
C GLU A 378 20.25 13.97 -6.58
N LYS A 379 20.22 14.71 -5.48
CA LYS A 379 19.16 14.73 -4.50
C LYS A 379 17.92 15.40 -5.10
N ARG A 380 16.74 14.83 -4.86
CA ARG A 380 15.48 15.44 -5.25
C ARG A 380 15.27 16.77 -4.50
N PRO A 381 15.05 17.89 -5.20
CA PRO A 381 14.74 19.15 -4.55
C PRO A 381 13.31 19.12 -3.95
N PRO A 382 13.06 19.77 -2.79
CA PRO A 382 11.74 19.80 -2.15
C PRO A 382 10.61 20.27 -3.05
N GLU A 383 10.88 21.23 -3.92
CA GLU A 383 9.92 21.83 -4.86
C GLU A 383 9.47 20.86 -5.96
N ALA A 384 10.20 19.81 -6.22
CA ALA A 384 9.83 18.77 -7.19
C ALA A 384 8.77 17.78 -6.65
N ILE A 385 8.34 17.93 -5.40
CA ILE A 385 7.32 17.08 -4.75
C ILE A 385 5.92 17.69 -4.95
N THR A 386 5.83 18.98 -5.28
CA THR A 386 4.57 19.75 -5.25
C THR A 386 3.94 19.95 -6.63
N ARG A 387 4.43 19.27 -7.69
CA ARG A 387 3.87 19.43 -9.07
C ARG A 387 3.49 18.10 -9.68
#